data_f9b2452eba4b1fed6c62e8860fcd3f22
#
_entry.id   f9b2452eba4b1fed6c62e8860fcd3f22
#
_cell.length_a   1.000
_cell.length_b   1.000
_cell.length_c   1.000
_cell.angle_alpha   90.00
_cell.angle_beta   90.00
_cell.angle_gamma   90.00
#
_symmetry.space_group_name_H-M   'P 1'
#
loop_
_entity.id
_entity.type
_entity.pdbx_description
1 polymer ?
#
loop_
_entity_poly.entity_id
_entity_poly.type
_entity_poly.pdbx_seq_one_letter_code
_entity_poly.pdbx_strand_id
1 'polypeptide(L)'
;MINKMSPAIENLLSDFIRIQTEAFSAKEIQEGFAFMGVNMTLEEVETCLDVNPFVFPLQDGLYLTRAGAFTGASFTIKPSAREIEGGYLITGHRCIPFVDSEQSSGTIRFSFDNEILPHKEMDFPLREVLPHFALFGEEYAMQFILSDPAAKDAVVRSFDEELPQTVSLTVTDCSALFQDWNFRRGDLLLAEVVDWRSSIVRIRPLCSHKTNPFQQQPVDQQRLEWYKVFEQRLLESFDIYGPGTTIEEQLARVFFVYKHELCKDVSGTIEEAIKRSKLVGMEPYGVETRLWFKGQEVPAVGPWLQPSDKSDEKDATVWSNEQLNAEMMLWPRVIFDSWIVDGLYQKMNNEDHLVNLILGEASSPLNLLKKKRLQGTIRARRAKLESAYNWFADFDRGPVRHRLLELHTKVFALILELDDVDDQLEDFPQQPLVILTQLSTHIQYMLEGLLRDKNLSDDDLRAMAASLEGMEYNFEEVSAELKDALADCYKHRFSVVKNKDDKKKE
;
A
#
# COMPACT_ATOMS: atom_id res chain seq x y z
N MET A 1 15.46 -5.84 -24.18
CA MET A 1 14.00 -6.03 -24.42
C MET A 1 13.54 -7.02 -23.36
N ILE A 2 13.01 -6.52 -22.24
CA ILE A 2 12.31 -7.37 -21.29
C ILE A 2 11.08 -7.86 -22.05
N ASN A 3 11.09 -9.14 -22.45
CA ASN A 3 9.89 -9.77 -22.99
C ASN A 3 8.80 -9.57 -21.95
N LYS A 4 7.76 -8.78 -22.26
CA LYS A 4 6.64 -8.57 -21.37
C LYS A 4 6.11 -9.94 -20.95
N MET A 5 6.21 -10.27 -19.66
CA MET A 5 5.44 -11.38 -19.14
C MET A 5 3.99 -11.17 -19.53
N SER A 6 3.39 -12.16 -20.17
CA SER A 6 1.96 -12.07 -20.41
C SER A 6 1.23 -12.06 -19.06
N PRO A 7 0.07 -11.40 -18.93
CA PRO A 7 -0.71 -11.42 -17.70
C PRO A 7 -0.96 -12.84 -17.16
N ALA A 8 -1.04 -13.82 -18.06
CA ALA A 8 -1.17 -15.22 -17.68
C ALA A 8 0.08 -15.75 -16.96
N ILE A 9 1.28 -15.33 -17.36
CA ILE A 9 2.54 -15.73 -16.73
C ILE A 9 2.71 -15.02 -15.39
N GLU A 10 2.39 -13.73 -15.33
CA GLU A 10 2.38 -12.97 -14.07
C GLU A 10 1.44 -13.61 -13.04
N ASN A 11 0.25 -14.03 -13.45
CA ASN A 11 -0.69 -14.74 -12.59
C ASN A 11 -0.15 -16.10 -12.13
N LEU A 12 0.46 -16.88 -13.03
CA LEU A 12 1.07 -18.17 -12.68
C LEU A 12 2.22 -18.00 -11.68
N LEU A 13 3.09 -17.00 -11.90
CA LEU A 13 4.17 -16.69 -10.96
C LEU A 13 3.61 -16.23 -9.61
N SER A 14 2.60 -15.38 -9.62
CA SER A 14 1.92 -14.92 -8.42
C SER A 14 1.28 -16.08 -7.65
N ASP A 15 0.59 -16.98 -8.33
CA ASP A 15 0.02 -18.17 -7.72
C ASP A 15 1.08 -19.09 -7.13
N PHE A 16 2.19 -19.31 -7.85
CA PHE A 16 3.33 -20.09 -7.36
C PHE A 16 3.91 -19.46 -6.08
N ILE A 17 4.20 -18.15 -6.11
CA ILE A 17 4.80 -17.44 -4.99
C ILE A 17 3.92 -17.54 -3.73
N ARG A 18 2.59 -17.57 -3.88
CA ARG A 18 1.66 -17.65 -2.76
C ARG A 18 1.51 -19.04 -2.14
N ILE A 19 1.97 -20.09 -2.82
CA ILE A 19 1.85 -21.48 -2.33
C ILE A 19 3.19 -22.10 -1.97
N GLN A 20 4.28 -21.59 -2.52
CA GLN A 20 5.62 -22.15 -2.30
C GLN A 20 6.10 -21.83 -0.87
N THR A 21 6.38 -22.86 -0.09
CA THR A 21 6.85 -22.75 1.30
C THR A 21 8.31 -23.11 1.51
N GLU A 22 8.92 -23.79 0.55
CA GLU A 22 10.33 -24.16 0.60
C GLU A 22 11.18 -23.19 -0.21
N ALA A 23 12.46 -23.09 0.11
CA ALA A 23 13.41 -22.31 -0.67
C ALA A 23 13.56 -22.89 -2.07
N PHE A 24 13.71 -22.03 -3.06
CA PHE A 24 13.79 -22.40 -4.47
C PHE A 24 14.79 -21.49 -5.21
N SER A 25 15.23 -21.92 -6.38
CA SER A 25 16.10 -21.16 -7.26
C SER A 25 15.33 -20.55 -8.44
N ALA A 26 15.82 -19.45 -8.99
CA ALA A 26 15.27 -18.89 -10.22
C ALA A 26 15.28 -19.89 -11.39
N LYS A 27 16.26 -20.81 -11.39
CA LYS A 27 16.37 -21.87 -12.40
C LYS A 27 15.20 -22.85 -12.34
N GLU A 28 14.75 -23.25 -11.15
CA GLU A 28 13.58 -24.14 -11.00
C GLU A 28 12.32 -23.49 -11.56
N ILE A 29 12.15 -22.18 -11.36
CA ILE A 29 11.04 -21.41 -11.95
C ILE A 29 11.17 -21.38 -13.47
N GLN A 30 12.36 -21.10 -14.00
CA GLN A 30 12.63 -21.10 -15.43
C GLN A 30 12.30 -22.44 -16.08
N GLU A 31 12.74 -23.55 -15.47
CA GLU A 31 12.46 -24.90 -15.96
C GLU A 31 10.95 -25.21 -15.90
N GLY A 32 10.25 -24.79 -14.86
CA GLY A 32 8.80 -24.93 -14.75
C GLY A 32 8.05 -24.15 -15.84
N PHE A 33 8.46 -22.94 -16.13
CA PHE A 33 7.89 -22.15 -17.21
C PHE A 33 8.18 -22.75 -18.60
N ALA A 34 9.40 -23.22 -18.80
CA ALA A 34 9.77 -23.91 -20.06
C ALA A 34 8.92 -25.16 -20.30
N PHE A 35 8.61 -25.93 -19.23
CA PHE A 35 7.70 -27.09 -19.30
C PHE A 35 6.27 -26.67 -19.72
N MET A 36 5.82 -25.49 -19.31
CA MET A 36 4.51 -24.91 -19.71
C MET A 36 4.55 -24.22 -21.07
N GLY A 37 5.67 -24.29 -21.79
CA GLY A 37 5.85 -23.67 -23.11
C GLY A 37 6.16 -22.19 -23.06
N VAL A 38 6.53 -21.66 -21.89
CA VAL A 38 6.92 -20.26 -21.71
C VAL A 38 8.45 -20.18 -21.67
N ASN A 39 9.04 -19.48 -22.62
CA ASN A 39 10.47 -19.30 -22.70
C ASN A 39 10.86 -17.97 -22.00
N MET A 40 11.44 -18.07 -20.82
CA MET A 40 12.07 -16.95 -20.10
C MET A 40 13.56 -17.24 -19.93
N THR A 41 14.37 -16.21 -19.97
CA THR A 41 15.78 -16.30 -19.58
C THR A 41 15.91 -16.36 -18.05
N LEU A 42 17.01 -16.89 -17.54
CA LEU A 42 17.27 -16.92 -16.11
C LEU A 42 17.28 -15.49 -15.51
N GLU A 43 17.91 -14.55 -16.22
CA GLU A 43 17.99 -13.14 -15.83
C GLU A 43 16.61 -12.46 -15.74
N GLU A 44 15.68 -12.79 -16.64
CA GLU A 44 14.31 -12.29 -16.58
C GLU A 44 13.57 -12.83 -15.34
N VAL A 45 13.77 -14.11 -15.01
CA VAL A 45 13.17 -14.71 -13.81
C VAL A 45 13.76 -14.10 -12.55
N GLU A 46 15.09 -13.98 -12.44
CA GLU A 46 15.78 -13.35 -11.31
C GLU A 46 15.30 -11.91 -11.12
N THR A 47 15.23 -11.12 -12.18
CA THR A 47 14.72 -9.74 -12.10
C THR A 47 13.30 -9.68 -11.58
N CYS A 48 12.42 -10.61 -12.00
CA CYS A 48 11.04 -10.67 -11.51
C CYS A 48 10.96 -11.03 -10.03
N LEU A 49 11.82 -11.95 -9.57
CA LEU A 49 11.85 -12.37 -8.17
C LEU A 49 12.43 -11.28 -7.26
N ASP A 50 13.48 -10.61 -7.70
CA ASP A 50 14.17 -9.56 -6.93
C ASP A 50 13.27 -8.34 -6.65
N VAL A 51 12.37 -8.01 -7.57
CA VAL A 51 11.44 -6.89 -7.39
C VAL A 51 10.08 -7.30 -6.78
N ASN A 52 9.89 -8.60 -6.51
CA ASN A 52 8.60 -9.08 -6.01
C ASN A 52 8.51 -8.90 -4.49
N PRO A 53 7.53 -8.14 -3.96
CA PRO A 53 7.43 -7.88 -2.51
C PRO A 53 7.08 -9.11 -1.67
N PHE A 54 6.66 -10.21 -2.28
CA PHE A 54 6.34 -11.47 -1.60
C PHE A 54 7.49 -12.48 -1.59
N VAL A 55 8.68 -12.09 -2.05
CA VAL A 55 9.86 -12.96 -2.16
C VAL A 55 11.05 -12.31 -1.45
N PHE A 56 11.77 -13.11 -0.70
CA PHE A 56 13.00 -12.72 -0.03
C PHE A 56 14.19 -13.46 -0.66
N PRO A 57 15.23 -12.74 -1.11
CA PRO A 57 16.47 -13.37 -1.54
C PRO A 57 17.19 -13.99 -0.35
N LEU A 58 17.70 -15.20 -0.53
CA LEU A 58 18.54 -15.92 0.40
C LEU A 58 20.01 -15.92 -0.07
N GLN A 59 20.88 -16.50 0.74
CA GLN A 59 22.25 -16.78 0.31
C GLN A 59 22.27 -17.82 -0.83
N ASP A 60 23.35 -17.85 -1.60
CA ASP A 60 23.59 -18.81 -2.69
C ASP A 60 22.58 -18.75 -3.86
N GLY A 61 21.95 -17.60 -4.09
CA GLY A 61 21.01 -17.41 -5.22
C GLY A 61 19.68 -18.15 -5.06
N LEU A 62 19.32 -18.51 -3.84
CA LEU A 62 18.01 -19.05 -3.52
C LEU A 62 17.04 -17.93 -3.11
N TYR A 63 15.76 -18.26 -3.18
CA TYR A 63 14.66 -17.38 -2.78
C TYR A 63 13.73 -18.10 -1.82
N LEU A 64 13.09 -17.36 -0.93
CA LEU A 64 12.02 -17.84 -0.06
C LEU A 64 10.82 -16.90 -0.18
N THR A 65 9.63 -17.47 -0.33
CA THR A 65 8.41 -16.68 -0.39
C THR A 65 7.97 -16.22 1.00
N ARG A 66 7.07 -15.24 1.11
CA ARG A 66 6.41 -14.91 2.38
C ARG A 66 5.64 -16.09 2.95
N ALA A 67 5.02 -16.93 2.10
CA ALA A 67 4.37 -18.17 2.51
C ALA A 67 5.34 -19.09 3.25
N GLY A 68 6.55 -19.30 2.71
CA GLY A 68 7.60 -20.09 3.37
C GLY A 68 8.18 -19.41 4.61
N ALA A 69 8.36 -18.09 4.55
CA ALA A 69 8.91 -17.32 5.66
C ALA A 69 7.98 -17.31 6.88
N PHE A 70 6.67 -17.15 6.66
CA PHE A 70 5.72 -16.90 7.74
C PHE A 70 4.81 -18.06 8.11
N THR A 71 4.71 -19.13 7.32
CA THR A 71 4.05 -20.36 7.79
C THR A 71 4.75 -20.88 9.05
N GLY A 72 3.98 -21.16 10.09
CA GLY A 72 4.46 -21.52 11.43
C GLY A 72 5.01 -20.36 12.26
N ALA A 73 4.96 -19.11 11.77
CA ALA A 73 5.37 -17.97 12.55
C ALA A 73 4.35 -17.62 13.63
N SER A 74 4.84 -17.30 14.84
CA SER A 74 4.02 -16.89 15.97
C SER A 74 4.10 -15.38 16.18
N PHE A 75 2.97 -14.78 16.51
CA PHE A 75 2.83 -13.37 16.87
C PHE A 75 1.70 -13.16 17.88
N THR A 76 1.58 -11.98 18.43
CA THR A 76 0.61 -11.72 19.50
C THR A 76 -0.43 -10.70 19.06
N ILE A 77 -1.70 -10.97 19.34
CA ILE A 77 -2.83 -10.07 19.15
C ILE A 77 -3.37 -9.66 20.52
N LYS A 78 -3.68 -8.38 20.70
CA LYS A 78 -4.31 -7.84 21.92
C LYS A 78 -5.71 -7.33 21.61
N PRO A 79 -6.74 -8.08 21.98
CA PRO A 79 -8.12 -7.61 21.86
C PRO A 79 -8.36 -6.36 22.73
N SER A 80 -9.13 -5.41 22.23
CA SER A 80 -9.60 -4.25 22.97
C SER A 80 -10.68 -4.62 23.99
N ALA A 81 -10.94 -3.75 24.95
CA ALA A 81 -12.02 -3.99 25.93
C ALA A 81 -13.38 -4.17 25.23
N ARG A 82 -13.66 -3.39 24.18
CA ARG A 82 -14.92 -3.48 23.43
C ARG A 82 -15.06 -4.80 22.67
N GLU A 83 -13.98 -5.31 22.10
CA GLU A 83 -13.98 -6.60 21.42
C GLU A 83 -14.25 -7.74 22.40
N ILE A 84 -13.64 -7.69 23.59
CA ILE A 84 -13.86 -8.67 24.66
C ILE A 84 -15.32 -8.63 25.12
N GLU A 85 -15.85 -7.45 25.42
CA GLU A 85 -17.23 -7.24 25.86
C GLU A 85 -18.25 -7.64 24.78
N GLY A 86 -17.95 -7.34 23.50
CA GLY A 86 -18.80 -7.65 22.35
C GLY A 86 -18.63 -9.07 21.82
N GLY A 87 -17.65 -9.83 22.30
CA GLY A 87 -17.38 -11.20 21.85
C GLY A 87 -16.93 -11.29 20.40
N TYR A 88 -16.16 -10.34 19.90
CA TYR A 88 -15.69 -10.33 18.52
C TYR A 88 -14.22 -9.93 18.43
N LEU A 89 -13.62 -10.16 17.27
CA LEU A 89 -12.27 -9.70 16.93
C LEU A 89 -12.29 -9.05 15.55
N ILE A 90 -11.89 -7.78 15.47
CA ILE A 90 -11.61 -7.09 14.20
C ILE A 90 -10.19 -7.47 13.80
N THR A 91 -10.02 -8.10 12.65
CA THR A 91 -8.69 -8.48 12.17
C THR A 91 -7.84 -7.26 11.85
N GLY A 92 -8.32 -6.40 10.96
CA GLY A 92 -7.59 -5.20 10.52
C GLY A 92 -6.15 -5.51 10.10
N HIS A 93 -5.22 -4.70 10.56
CA HIS A 93 -3.77 -4.86 10.30
C HIS A 93 -3.05 -5.84 11.23
N ARG A 94 -3.75 -6.44 12.20
CA ARG A 94 -3.10 -7.21 13.29
C ARG A 94 -2.35 -8.44 12.82
N CYS A 95 -2.70 -8.97 11.64
CA CYS A 95 -2.05 -10.13 11.06
C CYS A 95 -0.93 -9.77 10.08
N ILE A 96 -0.69 -8.49 9.77
CA ILE A 96 0.45 -8.11 8.94
C ILE A 96 1.75 -8.12 9.76
N PRO A 97 2.86 -8.54 9.14
CA PRO A 97 3.05 -9.00 7.75
C PRO A 97 2.88 -10.52 7.56
N PHE A 98 2.27 -11.21 8.51
CA PHE A 98 2.28 -12.68 8.63
C PHE A 98 1.31 -13.40 7.69
N VAL A 99 0.37 -12.71 7.08
CA VAL A 99 -0.59 -13.23 6.08
C VAL A 99 -0.49 -12.43 4.79
N ASP A 100 -1.19 -12.87 3.75
CA ASP A 100 -1.25 -12.15 2.48
C ASP A 100 -1.97 -10.81 2.66
N SER A 101 -1.21 -9.72 2.59
CA SER A 101 -1.71 -8.36 2.78
C SER A 101 -2.57 -7.85 1.62
N GLU A 102 -2.56 -8.53 0.46
CA GLU A 102 -3.45 -8.21 -0.66
C GLU A 102 -4.87 -8.76 -0.47
N GLN A 103 -5.06 -9.68 0.49
CA GLN A 103 -6.38 -10.16 0.83
C GLN A 103 -7.09 -9.22 1.80
N SER A 104 -8.43 -9.16 1.67
CA SER A 104 -9.23 -8.43 2.64
C SER A 104 -9.05 -9.00 4.05
N SER A 105 -8.93 -8.13 5.05
CA SER A 105 -8.83 -8.55 6.45
C SER A 105 -10.04 -9.34 6.94
N GLY A 106 -11.21 -9.13 6.33
CA GLY A 106 -12.42 -9.90 6.60
C GLY A 106 -12.41 -11.34 6.07
N THR A 107 -11.45 -11.70 5.21
CA THR A 107 -11.29 -13.07 4.70
C THR A 107 -10.34 -13.93 5.54
N ILE A 108 -9.58 -13.32 6.46
CA ILE A 108 -8.67 -14.04 7.36
C ILE A 108 -9.46 -14.87 8.35
N ARG A 109 -9.12 -16.16 8.46
CA ARG A 109 -9.83 -17.14 9.28
C ARG A 109 -9.03 -17.51 10.51
N PHE A 110 -9.58 -17.25 11.67
CA PHE A 110 -9.00 -17.73 12.92
C PHE A 110 -9.51 -19.13 13.25
N SER A 111 -8.61 -19.98 13.77
CA SER A 111 -8.95 -21.29 14.29
C SER A 111 -8.58 -21.42 15.76
N PHE A 112 -9.41 -22.12 16.52
CA PHE A 112 -9.18 -22.47 17.92
C PHE A 112 -9.55 -23.94 18.11
N ASP A 113 -8.71 -24.72 18.80
CA ASP A 113 -8.87 -26.18 18.98
C ASP A 113 -9.17 -26.95 17.68
N ASN A 114 -8.52 -26.54 16.58
CA ASN A 114 -8.68 -27.07 15.22
C ASN A 114 -10.05 -26.79 14.56
N GLU A 115 -10.89 -25.98 15.14
CA GLU A 115 -12.13 -25.51 14.55
C GLU A 115 -11.96 -24.07 14.06
N ILE A 116 -12.50 -23.77 12.87
CA ILE A 116 -12.53 -22.40 12.34
C ILE A 116 -13.62 -21.62 13.07
N LEU A 117 -13.25 -20.49 13.66
CA LEU A 117 -14.19 -19.60 14.31
C LEU A 117 -15.11 -18.94 13.26
N PRO A 118 -16.40 -18.84 13.54
CA PRO A 118 -17.35 -18.26 12.58
C PRO A 118 -17.11 -16.75 12.39
N HIS A 119 -17.41 -16.28 11.20
CA HIS A 119 -17.49 -14.86 10.91
C HIS A 119 -18.91 -14.34 11.16
N LYS A 120 -19.01 -13.06 11.53
CA LYS A 120 -20.27 -12.30 11.59
C LYS A 120 -20.07 -10.91 11.05
N GLU A 121 -21.10 -10.33 10.46
CA GLU A 121 -21.09 -8.94 10.01
C GLU A 121 -21.58 -8.05 11.16
N MET A 122 -20.89 -6.94 11.37
CA MET A 122 -21.23 -5.97 12.43
C MET A 122 -20.98 -4.54 11.95
N ASP A 123 -21.86 -3.64 12.38
CA ASP A 123 -21.75 -2.21 12.10
C ASP A 123 -20.96 -1.50 13.20
N PHE A 124 -20.04 -0.64 12.76
CA PHE A 124 -19.18 0.14 13.66
C PHE A 124 -19.15 1.60 13.26
N PRO A 125 -19.05 2.54 14.22
CA PRO A 125 -18.62 3.90 13.92
C PRO A 125 -17.23 3.89 13.26
N LEU A 126 -17.08 4.57 12.12
CA LEU A 126 -15.82 4.58 11.36
C LEU A 126 -14.62 4.95 12.24
N ARG A 127 -14.74 5.98 13.08
CA ARG A 127 -13.69 6.42 14.02
C ARG A 127 -13.19 5.33 14.98
N GLU A 128 -13.97 4.30 15.21
CA GLU A 128 -13.61 3.19 16.11
C GLU A 128 -12.85 2.09 15.36
N VAL A 129 -13.05 2.03 14.05
CA VAL A 129 -12.45 1.05 13.15
C VAL A 129 -11.11 1.50 12.63
N LEU A 130 -10.97 2.76 12.26
CA LEU A 130 -9.73 3.33 11.68
C LEU A 130 -8.45 2.91 12.42
N PRO A 131 -8.38 2.92 13.76
CA PRO A 131 -7.16 2.50 14.47
C PRO A 131 -6.76 1.05 14.23
N HIS A 132 -7.68 0.16 13.82
CA HIS A 132 -7.39 -1.24 13.48
C HIS A 132 -6.78 -1.40 12.10
N PHE A 133 -6.70 -0.34 11.29
CA PHE A 133 -6.12 -0.33 9.95
C PHE A 133 -4.93 0.65 9.83
N ALA A 134 -4.58 1.33 10.93
CA ALA A 134 -3.55 2.39 10.89
C ALA A 134 -2.16 1.91 10.43
N LEU A 135 -1.78 0.65 10.68
CA LEU A 135 -0.48 0.12 10.23
C LEU A 135 -0.39 -0.15 8.72
N PHE A 136 -1.47 -0.03 7.97
CA PHE A 136 -1.37 0.02 6.51
C PHE A 136 -0.92 1.39 6.00
N GLY A 137 -0.94 2.42 6.84
CA GLY A 137 -0.84 3.83 6.52
C GLY A 137 -2.22 4.47 6.62
N GLU A 138 -2.31 5.68 7.19
CA GLU A 138 -3.60 6.36 7.38
C GLU A 138 -4.31 6.58 6.04
N GLU A 139 -3.55 6.88 4.99
CA GLU A 139 -3.98 7.08 3.61
C GLU A 139 -4.61 5.84 2.98
N TYR A 140 -4.19 4.64 3.41
CA TYR A 140 -4.71 3.38 2.90
C TYR A 140 -5.78 2.75 3.79
N ALA A 141 -5.98 3.23 5.02
CA ALA A 141 -6.89 2.63 5.99
C ALA A 141 -8.31 2.46 5.42
N MET A 142 -8.84 3.47 4.74
CA MET A 142 -10.16 3.39 4.11
C MET A 142 -10.23 2.36 2.99
N GLN A 143 -9.19 2.23 2.17
CA GLN A 143 -9.14 1.23 1.11
C GLN A 143 -9.26 -0.19 1.68
N PHE A 144 -8.53 -0.47 2.76
CA PHE A 144 -8.59 -1.78 3.42
C PHE A 144 -9.92 -2.03 4.14
N ILE A 145 -10.52 -1.01 4.75
CA ILE A 145 -11.87 -1.08 5.33
C ILE A 145 -12.89 -1.41 4.24
N LEU A 146 -12.85 -0.70 3.13
CA LEU A 146 -13.79 -0.87 2.02
C LEU A 146 -13.55 -2.13 1.18
N SER A 147 -12.39 -2.79 1.33
CA SER A 147 -12.13 -4.10 0.73
C SER A 147 -12.86 -5.24 1.45
N ASP A 148 -13.40 -4.99 2.65
CA ASP A 148 -14.17 -5.98 3.40
C ASP A 148 -15.46 -6.32 2.65
N PRO A 149 -15.79 -7.62 2.47
CA PRO A 149 -17.02 -8.04 1.79
C PRO A 149 -18.30 -7.45 2.40
N ALA A 150 -18.33 -7.21 3.72
CA ALA A 150 -19.46 -6.61 4.42
C ALA A 150 -19.58 -5.09 4.18
N ALA A 151 -18.50 -4.41 3.75
CA ALA A 151 -18.48 -2.97 3.56
C ALA A 151 -19.04 -2.51 2.21
N LYS A 152 -19.47 -3.41 1.32
CA LYS A 152 -19.94 -3.10 -0.04
C LYS A 152 -21.01 -2.00 -0.09
N ASP A 153 -21.97 -2.02 0.83
CA ASP A 153 -23.02 -1.00 0.89
C ASP A 153 -22.52 0.38 1.35
N ALA A 154 -21.42 0.43 2.12
CA ALA A 154 -20.81 1.68 2.54
C ALA A 154 -20.08 2.36 1.39
N VAL A 155 -19.50 1.60 0.45
CA VAL A 155 -18.87 2.11 -0.76
C VAL A 155 -19.88 2.89 -1.61
N VAL A 156 -21.07 2.36 -1.78
CA VAL A 156 -22.15 2.99 -2.57
C VAL A 156 -22.66 4.28 -1.91
N ARG A 157 -22.67 4.35 -0.57
CA ARG A 157 -23.16 5.51 0.18
C ARG A 157 -22.09 6.57 0.46
N SER A 158 -20.81 6.22 0.43
CA SER A 158 -19.73 7.17 0.76
C SER A 158 -19.46 8.22 -0.31
N PHE A 159 -20.12 8.12 -1.47
CA PHE A 159 -20.00 9.10 -2.54
C PHE A 159 -21.02 10.24 -2.47
N ASP A 160 -22.00 10.13 -1.59
CA ASP A 160 -23.10 11.12 -1.56
C ASP A 160 -22.93 12.26 -0.57
N GLU A 161 -22.05 12.26 0.37
CA GLU A 161 -21.73 13.35 1.32
C GLU A 161 -21.00 12.76 2.54
N GLU A 162 -19.79 13.24 2.86
CA GLU A 162 -19.00 12.90 4.05
C GLU A 162 -18.59 11.40 4.18
N LEU A 163 -17.40 11.15 4.75
CA LEU A 163 -16.98 9.82 5.14
C LEU A 163 -18.12 9.11 5.91
N PRO A 164 -18.43 7.84 5.59
CA PRO A 164 -19.54 7.15 6.24
C PRO A 164 -19.35 7.17 7.74
N GLN A 165 -20.37 7.57 8.48
CA GLN A 165 -20.32 7.60 9.94
C GLN A 165 -20.19 6.19 10.53
N THR A 166 -20.73 5.19 9.80
CA THR A 166 -20.72 3.77 10.16
C THR A 166 -20.29 2.92 8.98
N VAL A 167 -19.56 1.86 9.27
CA VAL A 167 -19.13 0.85 8.28
C VAL A 167 -19.45 -0.54 8.81
N SER A 168 -19.89 -1.43 7.92
CA SER A 168 -20.07 -2.85 8.22
C SER A 168 -18.76 -3.58 7.97
N LEU A 169 -18.34 -4.42 8.91
CA LEU A 169 -17.15 -5.24 8.80
C LEU A 169 -17.43 -6.71 9.10
N THR A 170 -16.70 -7.56 8.42
CA THR A 170 -16.61 -8.98 8.74
C THR A 170 -15.67 -9.16 9.94
N VAL A 171 -16.19 -9.60 11.06
CA VAL A 171 -15.44 -9.87 12.29
C VAL A 171 -15.49 -11.33 12.66
N THR A 172 -14.47 -11.82 13.36
CA THR A 172 -14.47 -13.17 13.89
C THR A 172 -15.30 -13.23 15.17
N ASP A 173 -16.22 -14.17 15.29
CA ASP A 173 -16.96 -14.42 16.51
C ASP A 173 -16.09 -15.16 17.54
N CYS A 174 -15.68 -14.46 18.57
CA CYS A 174 -14.89 -14.96 19.68
C CYS A 174 -15.72 -15.11 20.97
N SER A 175 -17.04 -15.04 20.91
CA SER A 175 -17.91 -15.01 22.10
C SER A 175 -17.71 -16.20 23.02
N ALA A 176 -17.74 -17.43 22.47
CA ALA A 176 -17.52 -18.65 23.24
C ALA A 176 -16.08 -18.70 23.79
N LEU A 177 -15.09 -18.37 22.96
CA LEU A 177 -13.67 -18.35 23.37
C LEU A 177 -13.44 -17.41 24.56
N PHE A 178 -13.94 -16.17 24.48
CA PHE A 178 -13.76 -15.19 25.55
C PHE A 178 -14.51 -15.57 26.81
N GLN A 179 -15.70 -16.17 26.69
CA GLN A 179 -16.49 -16.64 27.81
C GLN A 179 -15.82 -17.84 28.52
N ASP A 180 -15.45 -18.87 27.78
CA ASP A 180 -14.88 -20.12 28.33
C ASP A 180 -13.53 -19.88 29.02
N TRP A 181 -12.78 -18.92 28.51
CA TRP A 181 -11.48 -18.54 29.06
C TRP A 181 -11.59 -17.42 30.11
N ASN A 182 -12.79 -16.87 30.36
CA ASN A 182 -12.98 -15.70 31.23
C ASN A 182 -12.00 -14.59 30.86
N PHE A 183 -11.93 -14.29 29.55
CA PHE A 183 -10.94 -13.40 28.95
C PHE A 183 -11.12 -11.98 29.49
N ARG A 184 -10.06 -11.31 29.89
CA ARG A 184 -10.09 -10.01 30.54
C ARG A 184 -9.27 -8.97 29.76
N ARG A 185 -9.57 -7.72 30.04
CA ARG A 185 -8.77 -6.62 29.51
C ARG A 185 -7.28 -6.80 29.89
N GLY A 186 -6.42 -6.85 28.88
CA GLY A 186 -4.98 -7.07 29.03
C GLY A 186 -4.53 -8.49 28.73
N ASP A 187 -5.45 -9.46 28.69
CA ASP A 187 -5.16 -10.79 28.16
C ASP A 187 -4.85 -10.71 26.65
N LEU A 188 -4.14 -11.69 26.14
CA LEU A 188 -3.62 -11.72 24.78
C LEU A 188 -4.04 -13.00 24.07
N LEU A 189 -4.00 -12.96 22.75
CA LEU A 189 -4.09 -14.13 21.90
C LEU A 189 -2.71 -14.38 21.26
N LEU A 190 -2.13 -15.55 21.47
CA LEU A 190 -1.01 -16.01 20.67
C LEU A 190 -1.56 -16.53 19.35
N ALA A 191 -1.10 -15.98 18.26
CA ALA A 191 -1.48 -16.32 16.91
C ALA A 191 -0.32 -17.07 16.23
N GLU A 192 -0.64 -18.08 15.43
CA GLU A 192 0.32 -18.88 14.63
C GLU A 192 -0.25 -19.07 13.23
N VAL A 193 0.53 -18.74 12.21
CA VAL A 193 0.12 -18.94 10.82
C VAL A 193 0.14 -20.44 10.47
N VAL A 194 -1.04 -21.00 10.21
CA VAL A 194 -1.17 -22.42 9.85
C VAL A 194 -1.07 -22.61 8.34
N ASP A 195 -1.76 -21.77 7.60
CA ASP A 195 -1.78 -21.79 6.14
C ASP A 195 -1.82 -20.33 5.63
N TRP A 196 -0.71 -19.95 5.04
CA TRP A 196 -0.53 -18.59 4.54
C TRP A 196 -1.45 -18.29 3.35
N ARG A 197 -1.58 -19.25 2.42
CA ARG A 197 -2.42 -19.10 1.21
C ARG A 197 -3.91 -18.90 1.55
N SER A 198 -4.40 -19.70 2.47
CA SER A 198 -5.79 -19.66 2.91
C SER A 198 -6.02 -18.67 4.06
N SER A 199 -4.99 -17.94 4.45
CA SER A 199 -4.97 -17.00 5.59
C SER A 199 -5.58 -17.60 6.86
N ILE A 200 -5.22 -18.87 7.17
CA ILE A 200 -5.65 -19.55 8.38
C ILE A 200 -4.63 -19.30 9.48
N VAL A 201 -5.10 -18.70 10.57
CA VAL A 201 -4.31 -18.34 11.75
C VAL A 201 -4.89 -19.05 12.97
N ARG A 202 -4.09 -19.90 13.60
CA ARG A 202 -4.46 -20.54 14.88
C ARG A 202 -4.27 -19.57 16.01
N ILE A 203 -5.26 -19.46 16.90
CA ILE A 203 -5.15 -18.60 18.09
C ILE A 203 -5.21 -19.43 19.37
N ARG A 204 -4.45 -19.00 20.38
CA ARG A 204 -4.48 -19.55 21.74
C ARG A 204 -4.58 -18.41 22.75
N PRO A 205 -5.52 -18.48 23.72
CA PRO A 205 -5.61 -17.49 24.78
C PRO A 205 -4.39 -17.50 25.71
N LEU A 206 -3.85 -16.34 26.00
CA LEU A 206 -2.83 -16.08 27.01
C LEU A 206 -3.44 -15.24 28.14
N CYS A 207 -4.06 -15.93 29.12
CA CYS A 207 -4.76 -15.28 30.21
C CYS A 207 -3.86 -15.18 31.45
N SER A 208 -3.54 -13.98 31.86
CA SER A 208 -2.66 -13.71 33.01
C SER A 208 -3.20 -14.28 34.33
N HIS A 209 -4.52 -14.26 34.53
CA HIS A 209 -5.17 -14.77 35.73
C HIS A 209 -5.20 -16.30 35.86
N LYS A 210 -4.95 -17.02 34.77
CA LYS A 210 -4.80 -18.50 34.76
C LYS A 210 -3.34 -18.94 34.97
N THR A 211 -2.40 -18.01 34.95
CA THR A 211 -0.99 -18.26 35.14
C THR A 211 -0.59 -17.93 36.60
N ASN A 212 0.23 -18.78 37.20
CA ASN A 212 0.77 -18.50 38.53
C ASN A 212 1.52 -17.15 38.53
N PRO A 213 1.28 -16.22 39.48
CA PRO A 213 1.95 -14.93 39.53
C PRO A 213 3.47 -15.00 39.46
N PHE A 214 4.09 -16.04 40.02
CA PHE A 214 5.54 -16.27 39.93
C PHE A 214 6.02 -16.64 38.51
N GLN A 215 5.14 -17.17 37.67
CA GLN A 215 5.42 -17.45 36.26
C GLN A 215 5.06 -16.28 35.34
N GLN A 216 4.12 -15.45 35.73
CA GLN A 216 3.69 -14.28 34.97
C GLN A 216 4.76 -13.19 34.93
N GLN A 217 5.41 -12.91 36.04
CA GLN A 217 6.43 -11.87 36.13
C GLN A 217 7.61 -12.05 35.14
N PRO A 218 8.19 -13.25 34.98
CA PRO A 218 9.19 -13.49 33.93
C PRO A 218 8.65 -13.29 32.52
N VAL A 219 7.40 -13.68 32.26
CA VAL A 219 6.76 -13.52 30.93
C VAL A 219 6.58 -12.05 30.58
N ASP A 220 6.12 -11.23 31.53
CA ASP A 220 5.98 -9.79 31.34
C ASP A 220 7.33 -9.11 31.11
N GLN A 221 8.39 -9.55 31.81
CA GLN A 221 9.75 -9.06 31.61
C GLN A 221 10.29 -9.44 30.21
N GLN A 222 10.07 -10.66 29.76
CA GLN A 222 10.45 -11.11 28.42
C GLN A 222 9.73 -10.33 27.33
N ARG A 223 8.45 -9.99 27.55
CA ARG A 223 7.68 -9.16 26.61
C ARG A 223 8.20 -7.72 26.56
N LEU A 224 8.58 -7.16 27.68
CA LEU A 224 9.22 -5.83 27.74
C LEU A 224 10.55 -5.83 27.00
N GLU A 225 11.33 -6.92 27.12
CA GLU A 225 12.58 -7.08 26.37
C GLU A 225 12.32 -7.24 24.88
N TRP A 226 11.28 -7.96 24.49
CA TRP A 226 10.88 -8.10 23.08
C TRP A 226 10.60 -6.74 22.43
N TYR A 227 9.94 -5.80 23.11
CA TYR A 227 9.71 -4.46 22.56
C TYR A 227 11.01 -3.72 22.26
N LYS A 228 12.02 -3.86 23.09
CA LYS A 228 13.33 -3.24 22.86
C LYS A 228 14.06 -3.89 21.68
N VAL A 229 14.03 -5.23 21.62
CA VAL A 229 14.61 -5.96 20.50
C VAL A 229 13.94 -5.57 19.20
N PHE A 230 12.61 -5.52 19.15
CA PHE A 230 11.86 -5.12 17.95
C PHE A 230 12.23 -3.70 17.52
N GLU A 231 12.24 -2.71 18.44
CA GLU A 231 12.65 -1.34 18.13
C GLU A 231 14.07 -1.30 17.56
N GLN A 232 15.01 -2.01 18.19
CA GLN A 232 16.39 -2.07 17.72
C GLN A 232 16.50 -2.66 16.30
N ARG A 233 15.83 -3.78 16.03
CA ARG A 233 15.86 -4.43 14.73
C ARG A 233 15.19 -3.61 13.64
N LEU A 234 14.16 -2.85 14.00
CA LEU A 234 13.52 -1.93 13.09
C LEU A 234 14.46 -0.77 12.72
N LEU A 235 15.16 -0.18 13.69
CA LEU A 235 16.17 0.86 13.45
C LEU A 235 17.33 0.34 12.59
N GLU A 236 17.85 -0.85 12.87
CA GLU A 236 18.88 -1.49 12.04
C GLU A 236 18.37 -1.70 10.59
N SER A 237 17.10 -2.04 10.43
CA SER A 237 16.48 -2.19 9.12
C SER A 237 16.41 -0.86 8.34
N PHE A 238 16.17 0.25 9.02
CA PHE A 238 16.19 1.57 8.38
C PHE A 238 17.58 1.93 7.86
N ASP A 239 18.61 1.64 8.65
CA ASP A 239 20.00 1.93 8.26
C ASP A 239 20.45 1.07 7.06
N ILE A 240 19.99 -0.19 6.97
CA ILE A 240 20.42 -1.13 5.95
C ILE A 240 19.58 -1.01 4.67
N TYR A 241 18.25 -0.95 4.80
CA TYR A 241 17.31 -1.06 3.69
C TYR A 241 16.54 0.24 3.37
N GLY A 242 16.68 1.24 4.21
CA GLY A 242 15.96 2.50 4.06
C GLY A 242 14.46 2.41 4.38
N PRO A 243 13.68 3.37 3.88
CA PRO A 243 12.25 3.50 4.22
C PRO A 243 11.33 2.46 3.55
N GLY A 244 11.85 1.64 2.62
CA GLY A 244 11.02 0.67 1.89
C GLY A 244 9.88 1.30 1.06
N THR A 245 8.94 0.48 0.61
CA THR A 245 7.79 0.92 -0.21
C THR A 245 6.51 1.09 0.61
N THR A 246 6.30 0.29 1.65
CA THR A 246 5.14 0.34 2.55
C THR A 246 5.53 -0.05 3.96
N ILE A 247 4.72 0.33 4.96
CA ILE A 247 4.92 -0.13 6.35
C ILE A 247 4.85 -1.66 6.45
N GLU A 248 3.95 -2.27 5.70
CA GLU A 248 3.77 -3.71 5.66
C GLU A 248 5.03 -4.41 5.15
N GLU A 249 5.65 -3.91 4.09
CA GLU A 249 6.90 -4.45 3.54
C GLU A 249 8.09 -4.23 4.48
N GLN A 250 8.17 -3.08 5.14
CA GLN A 250 9.18 -2.83 6.20
C GLN A 250 9.07 -3.88 7.30
N LEU A 251 7.85 -4.12 7.80
CA LEU A 251 7.60 -5.13 8.82
C LEU A 251 7.92 -6.55 8.31
N ALA A 252 7.51 -6.89 7.08
CA ALA A 252 7.79 -8.19 6.48
C ALA A 252 9.29 -8.48 6.45
N ARG A 253 10.10 -7.50 6.05
CA ARG A 253 11.56 -7.62 5.99
C ARG A 253 12.18 -7.79 7.37
N VAL A 254 11.76 -6.99 8.36
CA VAL A 254 12.26 -7.10 9.73
C VAL A 254 11.92 -8.46 10.34
N PHE A 255 10.67 -8.91 10.22
CA PHE A 255 10.26 -10.21 10.74
C PHE A 255 10.87 -11.39 9.99
N PHE A 256 11.19 -11.24 8.71
CA PHE A 256 11.92 -12.24 7.96
C PHE A 256 13.38 -12.37 8.45
N VAL A 257 14.11 -11.25 8.47
CA VAL A 257 15.55 -11.24 8.84
C VAL A 257 15.76 -11.68 10.28
N TYR A 258 14.91 -11.22 11.19
CA TYR A 258 15.04 -11.45 12.63
C TYR A 258 13.97 -12.41 13.17
N LYS A 259 13.49 -13.36 12.34
CA LYS A 259 12.41 -14.29 12.69
C LYS A 259 12.64 -15.01 14.02
N HIS A 260 13.85 -15.52 14.25
CA HIS A 260 14.19 -16.24 15.49
C HIS A 260 14.14 -15.39 16.76
N GLU A 261 14.27 -14.08 16.64
CA GLU A 261 14.19 -13.16 17.76
C GLU A 261 12.79 -12.61 17.97
N LEU A 262 12.03 -12.40 16.89
CA LEU A 262 10.76 -11.69 16.91
C LEU A 262 9.52 -12.60 16.89
N CYS A 263 9.55 -13.75 16.19
CA CYS A 263 8.41 -14.68 16.13
C CYS A 263 8.47 -15.69 17.28
N LYS A 264 8.21 -15.23 18.50
CA LYS A 264 8.23 -16.05 19.73
C LYS A 264 6.87 -16.09 20.40
N ASP A 265 6.64 -17.14 21.18
CA ASP A 265 5.41 -17.32 21.97
C ASP A 265 5.22 -16.21 23.03
N VAL A 266 6.29 -15.52 23.39
CA VAL A 266 6.29 -14.41 24.37
C VAL A 266 6.61 -13.09 23.66
N SER A 267 5.98 -12.87 22.51
CA SER A 267 6.08 -11.60 21.79
C SER A 267 5.11 -10.55 22.38
N GLY A 268 5.41 -9.28 22.13
CA GLY A 268 4.45 -8.19 22.26
C GLY A 268 3.65 -8.01 20.97
N THR A 269 2.76 -7.01 20.94
CA THR A 269 2.08 -6.61 19.71
C THR A 269 2.86 -5.51 18.98
N ILE A 270 2.80 -5.50 17.65
CA ILE A 270 3.48 -4.50 16.82
C ILE A 270 2.94 -3.09 17.15
N GLU A 271 1.63 -2.94 17.33
CA GLU A 271 0.98 -1.68 17.65
C GLU A 271 1.49 -1.09 19.00
N GLU A 272 1.61 -1.96 20.02
CA GLU A 272 2.17 -1.52 21.30
C GLU A 272 3.65 -1.18 21.19
N ALA A 273 4.42 -1.92 20.39
CA ALA A 273 5.83 -1.65 20.16
C ALA A 273 6.03 -0.26 19.56
N ILE A 274 5.34 0.04 18.47
CA ILE A 274 5.41 1.35 17.79
C ILE A 274 4.91 2.47 18.71
N LYS A 275 3.78 2.26 19.37
CA LYS A 275 3.23 3.27 20.30
C LYS A 275 4.15 3.57 21.50
N ARG A 276 4.88 2.58 21.98
CA ARG A 276 5.83 2.72 23.13
C ARG A 276 7.17 3.28 22.69
N SER A 277 7.53 3.10 21.43
CA SER A 277 8.81 3.56 20.91
C SER A 277 8.96 5.08 21.07
N LYS A 278 10.16 5.48 21.47
CA LYS A 278 10.57 6.89 21.47
C LYS A 278 11.40 7.25 20.25
N LEU A 279 11.90 6.25 19.56
CA LEU A 279 12.84 6.38 18.44
C LEU A 279 12.18 6.16 17.09
N VAL A 280 11.10 5.37 17.04
CA VAL A 280 10.37 5.04 15.81
C VAL A 280 8.97 5.66 15.85
N GLY A 281 8.56 6.26 14.75
CA GLY A 281 7.23 6.82 14.52
C GLY A 281 6.68 6.40 13.17
N MET A 282 5.43 6.72 12.94
CA MET A 282 4.79 6.72 11.62
C MET A 282 5.00 8.12 11.07
N GLU A 283 5.92 8.25 10.12
CA GLU A 283 6.36 9.55 9.61
C GLU A 283 5.87 9.74 8.15
N PRO A 284 5.51 10.95 7.76
CA PRO A 284 5.04 11.22 6.40
C PRO A 284 6.16 11.04 5.38
N TYR A 285 5.80 10.50 4.22
CA TYR A 285 6.67 10.32 3.06
C TYR A 285 5.89 10.71 1.79
N GLY A 286 5.89 11.97 1.46
CA GLY A 286 4.97 12.53 0.48
C GLY A 286 3.51 12.35 0.92
N VAL A 287 2.71 11.68 0.10
CA VAL A 287 1.31 11.35 0.44
C VAL A 287 1.17 10.03 1.21
N GLU A 288 2.25 9.36 1.48
CA GLU A 288 2.28 8.05 2.14
C GLU A 288 2.94 8.13 3.52
N THR A 289 2.78 7.08 4.30
CA THR A 289 3.36 6.96 5.65
C THR A 289 4.39 5.84 5.68
N ARG A 290 5.48 6.05 6.42
CA ARG A 290 6.52 5.03 6.67
C ARG A 290 6.81 4.92 8.16
N LEU A 291 7.28 3.77 8.58
CA LEU A 291 7.99 3.66 9.86
C LEU A 291 9.39 4.26 9.69
N TRP A 292 9.72 5.25 10.49
CA TRP A 292 11.00 5.93 10.42
C TRP A 292 11.45 6.46 11.78
N PHE A 293 12.64 7.05 11.83
CA PHE A 293 13.12 7.75 13.02
C PHE A 293 12.15 8.86 13.39
N LYS A 294 11.61 8.81 14.58
CA LYS A 294 10.52 9.67 15.04
C LYS A 294 10.87 11.15 14.95
N GLY A 295 10.01 11.90 14.24
CA GLY A 295 10.19 13.34 14.02
C GLY A 295 11.32 13.69 13.05
N GLN A 296 11.84 12.73 12.30
CA GLN A 296 12.79 12.98 11.22
C GLN A 296 12.12 12.82 9.88
N GLU A 297 12.50 13.64 8.93
CA GLU A 297 12.08 13.51 7.54
C GLU A 297 12.53 12.15 6.98
N VAL A 298 11.63 11.47 6.27
CA VAL A 298 11.93 10.22 5.60
C VAL A 298 12.67 10.52 4.29
N PRO A 299 13.95 10.14 4.16
CA PRO A 299 14.73 10.50 2.98
C PRO A 299 14.33 9.66 1.76
N ALA A 300 14.25 10.29 0.60
CA ALA A 300 13.98 9.63 -0.66
C ALA A 300 15.18 8.85 -1.22
N VAL A 301 16.39 9.24 -0.83
CA VAL A 301 17.67 8.69 -1.31
C VAL A 301 18.63 8.49 -0.14
N GLY A 302 19.32 7.35 -0.12
CA GLY A 302 20.31 7.05 0.90
C GLY A 302 21.26 5.91 0.49
N PRO A 303 22.24 5.60 1.30
CA PRO A 303 23.26 4.57 1.01
C PRO A 303 22.76 3.13 1.30
N TRP A 304 21.50 2.85 1.06
CA TRP A 304 20.89 1.57 1.39
C TRP A 304 21.20 0.48 0.39
N LEU A 305 21.11 -0.78 0.84
CA LEU A 305 21.21 -1.94 -0.02
C LEU A 305 20.01 -1.97 -0.97
N GLN A 306 20.29 -1.83 -2.26
CA GLN A 306 19.28 -1.98 -3.30
C GLN A 306 19.24 -3.45 -3.73
N PRO A 307 18.04 -4.03 -3.97
CA PRO A 307 17.93 -5.41 -4.46
C PRO A 307 18.62 -5.66 -5.81
N SER A 308 18.93 -4.61 -6.55
CA SER A 308 19.32 -4.67 -7.96
C SER A 308 20.75 -4.20 -8.29
N ASP A 309 21.65 -4.07 -7.32
CA ASP A 309 23.03 -3.60 -7.61
C ASP A 309 23.84 -4.51 -8.55
N LYS A 310 23.29 -5.66 -8.94
CA LYS A 310 23.92 -6.59 -9.89
C LYS A 310 23.48 -6.45 -11.36
N SER A 311 22.37 -5.74 -11.64
CA SER A 311 21.82 -5.65 -13.00
C SER A 311 22.11 -4.35 -13.75
N ASP A 312 22.64 -3.33 -13.08
CA ASP A 312 22.68 -1.96 -13.63
C ASP A 312 23.77 -1.66 -14.67
N GLU A 313 24.66 -2.59 -15.00
CA GLU A 313 25.69 -2.31 -16.02
C GLU A 313 25.26 -2.55 -17.46
N LYS A 314 24.15 -3.26 -17.74
CA LYS A 314 23.82 -3.70 -19.11
C LYS A 314 22.61 -3.05 -19.78
N ASP A 315 21.62 -2.51 -19.03
CA ASP A 315 20.47 -1.84 -19.65
C ASP A 315 20.32 -0.38 -19.17
N ALA A 316 21.29 0.44 -19.55
CA ALA A 316 21.39 1.86 -19.22
C ALA A 316 20.28 2.76 -19.86
N THR A 317 19.19 2.17 -20.36
CA THR A 317 18.15 2.91 -21.11
C THR A 317 16.86 3.18 -20.36
N VAL A 318 16.61 2.50 -19.22
CA VAL A 318 15.36 2.65 -18.45
C VAL A 318 15.71 2.93 -16.99
N TRP A 319 15.05 3.91 -16.39
CA TRP A 319 15.19 4.17 -14.96
C TRP A 319 14.30 3.26 -14.12
N SER A 320 14.83 2.81 -12.96
CA SER A 320 14.01 2.24 -11.90
C SER A 320 13.11 3.31 -11.29
N ASN A 321 12.10 2.90 -10.52
CA ASN A 321 11.21 3.85 -9.82
C ASN A 321 11.99 4.74 -8.85
N GLU A 322 13.00 4.19 -8.17
CA GLU A 322 13.85 4.94 -7.22
C GLU A 322 14.74 5.95 -7.96
N GLN A 323 15.28 5.57 -9.10
CA GLN A 323 16.06 6.49 -9.95
C GLN A 323 15.17 7.61 -10.49
N LEU A 324 13.93 7.33 -10.85
CA LEU A 324 12.95 8.35 -11.23
C LEU A 324 12.67 9.29 -10.06
N ASN A 325 12.37 8.76 -8.88
CA ASN A 325 12.08 9.57 -7.71
C ASN A 325 13.30 10.42 -7.28
N ALA A 326 14.51 9.85 -7.32
CA ALA A 326 15.74 10.57 -7.00
C ALA A 326 16.05 11.73 -7.97
N GLU A 327 15.73 11.58 -9.25
CA GLU A 327 16.00 12.59 -10.27
C GLU A 327 14.87 13.62 -10.41
N MET A 328 13.64 13.23 -10.08
CA MET A 328 12.43 14.02 -10.23
C MET A 328 11.95 14.66 -8.91
N MET A 329 12.64 14.44 -7.81
CA MET A 329 12.53 14.92 -6.41
C MET A 329 11.15 15.06 -5.76
N LEU A 330 10.05 15.13 -6.50
CA LEU A 330 8.71 15.46 -5.96
C LEU A 330 7.60 14.53 -6.44
N TRP A 331 7.93 13.50 -7.26
CA TRP A 331 6.90 12.79 -7.98
C TRP A 331 6.79 11.32 -7.53
N PRO A 332 5.83 11.00 -6.65
CA PRO A 332 5.49 9.61 -6.38
C PRO A 332 5.19 8.89 -7.70
N ARG A 333 5.49 7.60 -7.76
CA ARG A 333 5.19 6.72 -8.90
C ARG A 333 3.78 6.95 -9.47
N VAL A 334 2.82 7.22 -8.59
CA VAL A 334 1.42 7.53 -8.90
C VAL A 334 1.31 8.70 -9.87
N ILE A 335 2.00 9.81 -9.60
CA ILE A 335 1.94 11.02 -10.44
C ILE A 335 2.61 10.76 -11.79
N PHE A 336 3.75 10.06 -11.80
CA PHE A 336 4.42 9.70 -13.05
C PHE A 336 3.54 8.82 -13.95
N ASP A 337 2.89 7.80 -13.39
CA ASP A 337 1.95 6.96 -14.12
C ASP A 337 0.71 7.76 -14.56
N SER A 338 0.28 8.74 -13.76
CA SER A 338 -0.81 9.67 -14.12
C SER A 338 -0.49 10.51 -15.35
N TRP A 339 0.73 11.05 -15.48
CA TRP A 339 1.19 11.75 -16.69
C TRP A 339 1.09 10.86 -17.93
N ILE A 340 1.48 9.59 -17.80
CA ILE A 340 1.47 8.64 -18.91
C ILE A 340 0.02 8.28 -19.27
N VAL A 341 -0.84 8.06 -18.28
CA VAL A 341 -2.28 7.76 -18.50
C VAL A 341 -2.97 8.93 -19.17
N ASP A 342 -2.72 10.16 -18.72
CA ASP A 342 -3.25 11.37 -19.33
C ASP A 342 -2.78 11.52 -20.78
N GLY A 343 -1.49 11.32 -21.04
CA GLY A 343 -0.92 11.33 -22.38
C GLY A 343 -1.53 10.27 -23.32
N LEU A 344 -1.85 9.08 -22.79
CA LEU A 344 -2.55 8.04 -23.53
C LEU A 344 -3.99 8.43 -23.83
N TYR A 345 -4.70 8.97 -22.86
CA TYR A 345 -6.09 9.42 -23.02
C TYR A 345 -6.19 10.55 -24.07
N GLN A 346 -5.31 11.51 -24.01
CA GLN A 346 -5.25 12.62 -24.98
C GLN A 346 -4.67 12.20 -26.36
N LYS A 347 -4.35 10.92 -26.55
CA LYS A 347 -3.75 10.38 -27.78
C LYS A 347 -2.46 11.11 -28.18
N MET A 348 -1.67 11.52 -27.20
CA MET A 348 -0.36 12.11 -27.42
C MET A 348 0.59 11.06 -28.00
N ASN A 349 0.81 11.11 -29.30
CA ASN A 349 1.73 10.20 -29.99
C ASN A 349 3.18 10.65 -29.90
N ASN A 350 3.44 11.86 -29.42
CA ASN A 350 4.78 12.46 -29.36
C ASN A 350 5.39 12.24 -27.97
N GLU A 351 6.23 11.21 -27.84
CA GLU A 351 6.96 10.90 -26.62
C GLU A 351 7.87 12.06 -26.18
N ASP A 352 8.44 12.82 -27.13
CA ASP A 352 9.28 13.97 -26.80
C ASP A 352 8.50 15.09 -26.13
N HIS A 353 7.23 15.27 -26.48
CA HIS A 353 6.37 16.24 -25.83
C HIS A 353 6.08 15.83 -24.37
N LEU A 354 5.72 14.57 -24.14
CA LEU A 354 5.50 14.02 -22.80
C LEU A 354 6.77 14.09 -21.94
N VAL A 355 7.93 13.74 -22.52
CA VAL A 355 9.23 13.91 -21.87
C VAL A 355 9.49 15.36 -21.49
N ASN A 356 9.18 16.33 -22.36
CA ASN A 356 9.41 17.72 -22.07
C ASN A 356 8.46 18.30 -21.01
N LEU A 357 7.22 17.83 -20.97
CA LEU A 357 6.29 18.15 -19.87
C LEU A 357 6.84 17.67 -18.52
N ILE A 358 7.21 16.39 -18.44
CA ILE A 358 7.78 15.79 -17.23
C ILE A 358 9.12 16.46 -16.86
N LEU A 359 9.94 16.87 -17.84
CA LEU A 359 11.20 17.59 -17.60
C LEU A 359 11.00 19.02 -17.06
N GLY A 360 9.87 19.66 -17.40
CA GLY A 360 9.53 20.97 -16.84
C GLY A 360 9.44 20.97 -15.32
N GLU A 361 9.09 19.82 -14.75
CA GLU A 361 8.93 19.60 -13.32
C GLU A 361 10.22 19.02 -12.64
N ALA A 362 11.27 18.73 -13.41
CA ALA A 362 12.49 18.20 -12.83
C ALA A 362 13.23 19.25 -12.00
N SER A 363 13.62 18.92 -10.79
CA SER A 363 14.33 19.78 -9.84
C SER A 363 15.70 20.28 -10.35
N SER A 364 16.26 19.63 -11.35
CA SER A 364 17.51 20.01 -11.98
C SER A 364 17.53 19.63 -13.46
N PRO A 365 18.22 20.41 -14.33
CA PRO A 365 18.30 20.09 -15.75
C PRO A 365 19.02 18.75 -15.97
N LEU A 366 18.32 17.82 -16.61
CA LEU A 366 18.84 16.50 -16.92
C LEU A 366 19.84 16.55 -18.08
N ASN A 367 20.96 15.85 -17.93
CA ASN A 367 21.93 15.69 -19.03
C ASN A 367 21.35 14.77 -20.13
N LEU A 368 22.02 14.72 -21.29
CA LEU A 368 21.55 13.98 -22.45
C LEU A 368 21.33 12.47 -22.17
N LEU A 369 22.17 11.87 -21.32
CA LEU A 369 22.07 10.45 -20.96
C LEU A 369 20.83 10.19 -20.08
N LYS A 370 20.61 11.03 -19.07
CA LYS A 370 19.43 10.96 -18.19
C LYS A 370 18.15 11.20 -18.97
N LYS A 371 18.15 12.17 -19.90
CA LYS A 371 17.02 12.40 -20.80
C LYS A 371 16.67 11.17 -21.64
N LYS A 372 17.66 10.49 -22.21
CA LYS A 372 17.44 9.23 -22.96
C LYS A 372 16.89 8.11 -22.08
N ARG A 373 17.36 8.00 -20.84
CA ARG A 373 16.83 7.01 -19.88
C ARG A 373 15.37 7.32 -19.54
N LEU A 374 15.04 8.59 -19.28
CA LEU A 374 13.65 9.00 -19.03
C LEU A 374 12.74 8.67 -20.23
N GLN A 375 13.17 8.96 -21.45
CA GLN A 375 12.45 8.56 -22.66
C GLN A 375 12.21 7.05 -22.73
N GLY A 376 13.24 6.24 -22.42
CA GLY A 376 13.13 4.78 -22.37
C GLY A 376 12.13 4.31 -21.34
N THR A 377 12.15 4.91 -20.15
CA THR A 377 11.23 4.61 -19.04
C THR A 377 9.79 4.96 -19.39
N ILE A 378 9.55 6.15 -19.96
CA ILE A 378 8.21 6.57 -20.42
C ILE A 378 7.69 5.60 -21.46
N ARG A 379 8.53 5.20 -22.44
CA ARG A 379 8.14 4.25 -23.49
C ARG A 379 7.77 2.89 -22.92
N ALA A 380 8.57 2.35 -22.00
CA ALA A 380 8.31 1.06 -21.36
C ALA A 380 7.01 1.09 -20.55
N ARG A 381 6.81 2.12 -19.73
CA ARG A 381 5.57 2.26 -18.91
C ARG A 381 4.35 2.51 -19.78
N ARG A 382 4.45 3.41 -20.77
CA ARG A 382 3.37 3.67 -21.71
C ARG A 382 2.93 2.39 -22.43
N ALA A 383 3.89 1.61 -22.94
CA ALA A 383 3.57 0.35 -23.60
C ALA A 383 2.91 -0.66 -22.67
N LYS A 384 3.28 -0.68 -21.37
CA LYS A 384 2.64 -1.51 -20.35
C LYS A 384 1.19 -1.08 -20.10
N LEU A 385 0.95 0.21 -19.88
CA LEU A 385 -0.38 0.76 -19.62
C LEU A 385 -1.29 0.64 -20.85
N GLU A 386 -0.78 0.93 -22.05
CA GLU A 386 -1.52 0.80 -23.31
C GLU A 386 -1.97 -0.65 -23.55
N SER A 387 -1.09 -1.62 -23.28
CA SER A 387 -1.43 -3.05 -23.36
C SER A 387 -2.44 -3.47 -22.30
N ALA A 388 -2.30 -2.95 -21.08
CA ALA A 388 -3.17 -3.28 -19.96
C ALA A 388 -4.58 -2.73 -20.17
N TYR A 389 -4.70 -1.48 -20.63
CA TYR A 389 -6.00 -0.83 -20.80
C TYR A 389 -6.75 -1.26 -22.06
N ASN A 390 -6.11 -1.92 -23.03
CA ASN A 390 -6.72 -2.36 -24.30
C ASN A 390 -7.79 -1.37 -24.82
N TRP A 391 -7.36 -0.12 -25.04
CA TRP A 391 -8.19 1.09 -25.22
C TRP A 391 -9.29 0.99 -26.27
N PHE A 392 -9.21 0.00 -27.17
CA PHE A 392 -10.06 -0.07 -28.34
C PHE A 392 -10.91 -1.35 -28.45
N ALA A 393 -10.72 -2.35 -27.58
CA ALA A 393 -11.26 -3.69 -27.80
C ALA A 393 -12.46 -4.06 -26.91
N ASP A 394 -12.84 -3.25 -25.90
CA ASP A 394 -13.83 -3.63 -24.91
C ASP A 394 -15.06 -2.71 -24.97
N PHE A 395 -16.08 -3.15 -25.71
CA PHE A 395 -17.30 -2.37 -25.94
C PHE A 395 -18.11 -2.15 -24.64
N ASP A 396 -18.12 -3.14 -23.73
CA ASP A 396 -18.99 -3.11 -22.55
C ASP A 396 -18.39 -2.24 -21.43
N ARG A 397 -17.07 -2.26 -21.26
CA ARG A 397 -16.34 -1.49 -20.25
C ARG A 397 -15.90 -0.12 -20.75
N GLY A 398 -15.88 0.08 -22.05
CA GLY A 398 -15.38 1.27 -22.72
C GLY A 398 -15.99 2.58 -22.20
N PRO A 399 -17.33 2.69 -22.05
CA PRO A 399 -17.97 3.92 -21.57
C PRO A 399 -17.54 4.31 -20.15
N VAL A 400 -17.51 3.37 -19.21
CA VAL A 400 -17.09 3.63 -17.80
C VAL A 400 -15.61 4.00 -17.75
N ARG A 401 -14.77 3.27 -18.49
CA ARG A 401 -13.33 3.56 -18.59
C ARG A 401 -13.07 4.96 -19.15
N HIS A 402 -13.76 5.33 -20.20
CA HIS A 402 -13.59 6.62 -20.85
C HIS A 402 -13.91 7.78 -19.88
N ARG A 403 -15.04 7.69 -19.17
CA ARG A 403 -15.42 8.68 -18.16
C ARG A 403 -14.43 8.74 -16.99
N LEU A 404 -13.96 7.57 -16.52
CA LEU A 404 -12.90 7.52 -15.46
C LEU A 404 -11.62 8.21 -15.89
N LEU A 405 -11.18 7.98 -17.13
CA LEU A 405 -9.97 8.62 -17.66
C LEU A 405 -10.16 10.12 -17.87
N GLU A 406 -11.34 10.55 -18.28
CA GLU A 406 -11.68 11.97 -18.38
C GLU A 406 -11.65 12.64 -16.99
N LEU A 407 -12.26 12.01 -15.99
CA LEU A 407 -12.23 12.49 -14.61
C LEU A 407 -10.80 12.50 -14.06
N HIS A 408 -10.02 11.43 -14.32
CA HIS A 408 -8.61 11.36 -13.95
C HIS A 408 -7.81 12.57 -14.48
N THR A 409 -7.98 12.89 -15.77
CA THR A 409 -7.30 14.04 -16.40
C THR A 409 -7.68 15.36 -15.72
N LYS A 410 -8.95 15.54 -15.38
CA LYS A 410 -9.42 16.75 -14.70
C LYS A 410 -8.87 16.87 -13.28
N VAL A 411 -8.90 15.78 -12.51
CA VAL A 411 -8.34 15.72 -11.16
C VAL A 411 -6.85 15.98 -11.19
N PHE A 412 -6.13 15.33 -12.09
CA PHE A 412 -4.70 15.46 -12.22
C PHE A 412 -4.27 16.87 -12.63
N ALA A 413 -4.98 17.51 -13.55
CA ALA A 413 -4.72 18.90 -13.92
C ALA A 413 -4.86 19.85 -12.71
N LEU A 414 -5.89 19.64 -11.88
CA LEU A 414 -6.07 20.45 -10.67
C LEU A 414 -4.96 20.20 -9.63
N ILE A 415 -4.52 18.96 -9.47
CA ILE A 415 -3.38 18.63 -8.59
C ILE A 415 -2.12 19.37 -9.04
N LEU A 416 -1.84 19.44 -10.35
CA LEU A 416 -0.70 20.17 -10.88
C LEU A 416 -0.81 21.69 -10.64
N GLU A 417 -2.02 22.27 -10.79
CA GLU A 417 -2.25 23.68 -10.49
C GLU A 417 -2.01 24.00 -9.00
N LEU A 418 -2.32 23.05 -8.10
CA LEU A 418 -2.07 23.18 -6.66
C LEU A 418 -0.61 23.01 -6.29
N ASP A 419 0.12 22.13 -6.99
CA ASP A 419 1.56 21.92 -6.80
C ASP A 419 2.38 23.18 -7.04
N ASP A 420 1.97 24.03 -8.00
CA ASP A 420 2.56 25.36 -8.26
C ASP A 420 2.50 26.32 -7.05
N VAL A 421 1.68 26.04 -6.05
CA VAL A 421 1.45 26.88 -4.85
C VAL A 421 1.64 26.08 -3.55
N ASP A 422 2.41 24.99 -3.59
CA ASP A 422 2.62 24.04 -2.48
C ASP A 422 2.99 24.73 -1.16
N ASP A 423 3.84 25.74 -1.19
CA ASP A 423 4.25 26.57 -0.04
C ASP A 423 3.10 27.36 0.62
N GLN A 424 1.90 27.36 0.06
CA GLN A 424 0.73 28.08 0.56
C GLN A 424 -0.50 27.18 0.77
N LEU A 425 -0.36 25.86 0.61
CA LEU A 425 -1.48 24.91 0.75
C LEU A 425 -2.08 24.87 2.16
N GLU A 426 -1.34 25.32 3.18
CA GLU A 426 -1.87 25.45 4.56
C GLU A 426 -3.01 26.47 4.65
N ASP A 427 -3.05 27.46 3.75
CA ASP A 427 -4.08 28.51 3.70
C ASP A 427 -5.32 28.08 2.88
N PHE A 428 -5.25 26.91 2.22
CA PHE A 428 -6.35 26.38 1.40
C PHE A 428 -7.41 25.69 2.25
N PRO A 429 -8.65 25.58 1.74
CA PRO A 429 -9.69 24.77 2.39
C PRO A 429 -9.23 23.31 2.51
N GLN A 430 -9.06 22.82 3.73
CA GLN A 430 -8.47 21.51 3.98
C GLN A 430 -9.39 20.37 3.56
N GLN A 431 -10.69 20.50 3.74
CA GLN A 431 -11.65 19.45 3.35
C GLN A 431 -11.67 19.19 1.84
N PRO A 432 -11.73 20.19 0.95
CA PRO A 432 -11.58 19.99 -0.49
C PRO A 432 -10.28 19.33 -0.91
N LEU A 433 -9.14 19.64 -0.27
CA LEU A 433 -7.86 18.99 -0.55
C LEU A 433 -7.91 17.50 -0.21
N VAL A 434 -8.49 17.15 0.92
CA VAL A 434 -8.68 15.74 1.32
C VAL A 434 -9.60 15.01 0.34
N ILE A 435 -10.72 15.62 -0.06
CA ILE A 435 -11.64 15.01 -1.04
C ILE A 435 -10.95 14.83 -2.39
N LEU A 436 -10.17 15.80 -2.86
CA LEU A 436 -9.41 15.69 -4.11
C LEU A 436 -8.44 14.50 -4.09
N THR A 437 -7.73 14.30 -2.98
CA THR A 437 -6.82 13.18 -2.78
C THR A 437 -7.58 11.84 -2.78
N GLN A 438 -8.73 11.79 -2.12
CA GLN A 438 -9.60 10.61 -2.11
C GLN A 438 -10.13 10.29 -3.50
N LEU A 439 -10.55 11.30 -4.27
CA LEU A 439 -10.99 11.14 -5.65
C LEU A 439 -9.88 10.55 -6.53
N SER A 440 -8.67 11.10 -6.45
CA SER A 440 -7.51 10.59 -7.18
C SER A 440 -7.25 9.12 -6.89
N THR A 441 -7.20 8.75 -5.61
CA THR A 441 -6.99 7.36 -5.17
C THR A 441 -8.10 6.43 -5.65
N HIS A 442 -9.34 6.89 -5.58
CA HIS A 442 -10.49 6.08 -5.95
C HIS A 442 -10.59 5.83 -7.46
N ILE A 443 -10.32 6.86 -8.26
CA ILE A 443 -10.23 6.73 -9.72
C ILE A 443 -9.21 5.66 -10.11
N GLN A 444 -8.03 5.70 -9.48
CA GLN A 444 -6.98 4.72 -9.74
C GLN A 444 -7.42 3.30 -9.36
N TYR A 445 -8.04 3.15 -8.20
CA TYR A 445 -8.59 1.85 -7.76
C TYR A 445 -9.62 1.30 -8.75
N MET A 446 -10.56 2.13 -9.22
CA MET A 446 -11.56 1.72 -10.20
C MET A 446 -10.93 1.37 -11.56
N LEU A 447 -9.94 2.13 -12.02
CA LEU A 447 -9.19 1.83 -13.24
C LEU A 447 -8.46 0.49 -13.12
N GLU A 448 -7.82 0.21 -11.99
CA GLU A 448 -7.19 -1.09 -11.74
C GLU A 448 -8.21 -2.23 -11.67
N GLY A 449 -9.35 -2.03 -11.03
CA GLY A 449 -10.45 -3.00 -10.98
C GLY A 449 -10.95 -3.38 -12.38
N LEU A 450 -11.12 -2.39 -13.27
CA LEU A 450 -11.48 -2.63 -14.67
C LEU A 450 -10.42 -3.44 -15.44
N LEU A 451 -9.16 -3.43 -15.00
CA LEU A 451 -8.08 -4.20 -15.60
C LEU A 451 -8.00 -5.64 -15.10
N ARG A 452 -8.11 -5.82 -13.78
CA ARG A 452 -7.84 -7.09 -13.10
C ARG A 452 -9.02 -8.05 -13.21
N ASP A 453 -10.24 -7.56 -13.14
CA ASP A 453 -11.43 -8.41 -13.06
C ASP A 453 -12.00 -8.72 -14.42
N LYS A 454 -11.72 -9.95 -14.90
CA LYS A 454 -12.24 -10.46 -16.18
C LYS A 454 -13.73 -10.82 -16.14
N ASN A 455 -14.31 -10.93 -14.93
CA ASN A 455 -15.67 -11.42 -14.70
C ASN A 455 -16.62 -10.36 -14.16
N LEU A 456 -16.35 -9.06 -14.39
CA LEU A 456 -17.27 -8.00 -14.03
C LEU A 456 -18.63 -8.24 -14.68
N SER A 457 -19.66 -8.31 -13.86
CA SER A 457 -21.06 -8.41 -14.33
C SER A 457 -21.58 -7.07 -14.82
N ASP A 458 -22.65 -7.08 -15.58
CA ASP A 458 -23.36 -5.86 -15.98
C ASP A 458 -23.83 -5.02 -14.78
N ASP A 459 -24.13 -5.68 -13.65
CA ASP A 459 -24.54 -5.00 -12.42
C ASP A 459 -23.33 -4.32 -11.75
N ASP A 460 -22.13 -4.94 -11.76
CA ASP A 460 -20.91 -4.30 -11.29
C ASP A 460 -20.56 -3.05 -12.13
N LEU A 461 -20.70 -3.13 -13.44
CA LEU A 461 -20.46 -2.00 -14.33
C LEU A 461 -21.48 -0.86 -14.12
N ARG A 462 -22.75 -1.19 -13.84
CA ARG A 462 -23.75 -0.18 -13.46
C ARG A 462 -23.45 0.46 -12.11
N ALA A 463 -23.03 -0.33 -11.13
CA ALA A 463 -22.63 0.19 -9.83
C ALA A 463 -21.41 1.13 -9.96
N MET A 464 -20.41 0.75 -10.76
CA MET A 464 -19.27 1.61 -11.09
C MET A 464 -19.70 2.91 -11.79
N ALA A 465 -20.64 2.83 -12.73
CA ALA A 465 -21.14 4.02 -13.43
C ALA A 465 -21.89 4.98 -12.49
N ALA A 466 -22.68 4.45 -11.56
CA ALA A 466 -23.39 5.25 -10.56
C ALA A 466 -22.38 5.90 -9.57
N SER A 467 -21.38 5.14 -9.12
CA SER A 467 -20.30 5.67 -8.29
C SER A 467 -19.56 6.82 -8.99
N LEU A 468 -19.28 6.65 -10.27
CA LEU A 468 -18.60 7.66 -11.09
C LEU A 468 -19.39 8.97 -11.20
N GLU A 469 -20.73 8.91 -11.29
CA GLU A 469 -21.59 10.11 -11.27
C GLU A 469 -21.42 10.92 -9.98
N GLY A 470 -21.39 10.24 -8.83
CA GLY A 470 -21.11 10.88 -7.55
C GLY A 470 -19.71 11.50 -7.48
N MET A 471 -18.70 10.79 -8.02
CA MET A 471 -17.32 11.31 -8.08
C MET A 471 -17.20 12.55 -8.98
N GLU A 472 -17.84 12.55 -10.12
CA GLU A 472 -17.88 13.71 -11.04
C GLU A 472 -18.53 14.92 -10.35
N TYR A 473 -19.64 14.71 -9.66
CA TYR A 473 -20.33 15.76 -8.90
C TYR A 473 -19.42 16.33 -7.78
N ASN A 474 -18.81 15.46 -6.97
CA ASN A 474 -17.90 15.87 -5.91
C ASN A 474 -16.68 16.63 -6.46
N PHE A 475 -16.16 16.21 -7.61
CA PHE A 475 -15.06 16.93 -8.26
C PHE A 475 -15.45 18.31 -8.71
N GLU A 476 -16.64 18.51 -9.29
CA GLU A 476 -17.11 19.84 -9.70
C GLU A 476 -17.19 20.80 -8.52
N GLU A 477 -17.71 20.34 -7.38
CA GLU A 477 -17.84 21.12 -6.16
C GLU A 477 -16.46 21.49 -5.59
N VAL A 478 -15.61 20.48 -5.39
CA VAL A 478 -14.24 20.64 -4.85
C VAL A 478 -13.38 21.50 -5.78
N SER A 479 -13.47 21.29 -7.10
CA SER A 479 -12.68 22.05 -8.06
C SER A 479 -13.06 23.53 -8.11
N ALA A 480 -14.34 23.87 -7.92
CA ALA A 480 -14.77 25.25 -7.84
C ALA A 480 -14.17 25.96 -6.62
N GLU A 481 -14.24 25.33 -5.45
CA GLU A 481 -13.73 25.89 -4.19
C GLU A 481 -12.20 26.04 -4.21
N LEU A 482 -11.48 25.03 -4.71
CA LEU A 482 -10.01 25.09 -4.80
C LEU A 482 -9.53 26.09 -5.87
N LYS A 483 -10.25 26.24 -6.99
CA LYS A 483 -9.92 27.25 -8.00
C LYS A 483 -10.17 28.66 -7.51
N ASP A 484 -11.19 28.90 -6.69
CA ASP A 484 -11.40 30.19 -6.05
C ASP A 484 -10.25 30.52 -5.08
N ALA A 485 -9.80 29.54 -4.29
CA ALA A 485 -8.64 29.70 -3.42
C ALA A 485 -7.34 29.96 -4.20
N LEU A 486 -7.11 29.22 -5.31
CA LEU A 486 -5.99 29.47 -6.23
C LEU A 486 -6.02 30.88 -6.81
N ALA A 487 -7.19 31.35 -7.27
CA ALA A 487 -7.34 32.70 -7.81
C ALA A 487 -7.01 33.77 -6.77
N ASP A 488 -7.36 33.58 -5.52
CA ASP A 488 -7.02 34.49 -4.44
C ASP A 488 -5.53 34.43 -4.10
N CYS A 489 -4.93 33.26 -4.09
CA CYS A 489 -3.48 33.07 -3.93
C CYS A 489 -2.69 33.83 -5.02
N TYR A 490 -3.06 33.71 -6.28
CA TYR A 490 -2.42 34.45 -7.38
C TYR A 490 -2.62 35.95 -7.27
N LYS A 491 -3.78 36.45 -6.86
CA LYS A 491 -4.00 37.88 -6.62
C LYS A 491 -3.04 38.43 -5.55
N HIS A 492 -2.83 37.70 -4.47
CA HIS A 492 -1.89 38.08 -3.42
C HIS A 492 -0.43 38.12 -3.93
N ARG A 493 0.01 37.13 -4.71
CA ARG A 493 1.35 37.16 -5.34
C ARG A 493 1.58 38.40 -6.20
N PHE A 494 0.62 38.80 -7.01
CA PHE A 494 0.73 40.00 -7.85
C PHE A 494 0.70 41.30 -7.05
N SER A 495 -0.01 41.39 -5.93
CA SER A 495 -0.03 42.57 -5.08
C SER A 495 1.30 42.78 -4.34
N VAL A 496 1.97 41.73 -3.92
CA VAL A 496 3.29 41.78 -3.25
C VAL A 496 4.38 42.29 -4.21
N VAL A 497 4.33 41.91 -5.49
CA VAL A 497 5.29 42.39 -6.50
C VAL A 497 5.15 43.86 -6.76
N LYS A 498 3.93 44.42 -6.85
CA LYS A 498 3.70 45.87 -7.01
C LYS A 498 4.22 46.70 -5.83
N ASN A 499 4.09 46.21 -4.60
CA ASN A 499 4.58 46.91 -3.42
C ASN A 499 6.12 46.92 -3.27
N LYS A 500 6.84 46.00 -3.92
CA LYS A 500 8.32 45.99 -3.93
C LYS A 500 8.91 47.04 -4.90
N ASP A 501 8.24 47.33 -5.99
CA ASP A 501 8.71 48.30 -6.96
C ASP A 501 8.45 49.75 -6.52
N ASP A 502 7.40 49.99 -5.74
CA ASP A 502 7.11 51.33 -5.18
C ASP A 502 8.07 51.74 -4.04
N LYS A 503 8.67 50.77 -3.30
CA LYS A 503 9.66 51.07 -2.26
C LYS A 503 11.09 51.31 -2.76
N LYS A 504 11.34 51.21 -4.06
CA LYS A 504 12.64 51.55 -4.67
C LYS A 504 12.67 52.94 -5.32
N LYS A 505 11.59 53.72 -5.17
CA LYS A 505 11.48 55.08 -5.73
C LYS A 505 11.40 56.19 -4.69
N GLU A 506 11.56 55.87 -3.39
CA GLU A 506 11.87 56.82 -2.33
C GLU A 506 13.34 56.58 -1.89
#